data_d4ef4bbbbf37d2f94615cc855923f5b0
#
_entry.id   d4ef4bbbbf37d2f94615cc855923f5b0
#
_cell.length_a   1.000
_cell.length_b   1.000
_cell.length_c   1.000
_cell.angle_alpha   90.00
_cell.angle_beta   90.00
_cell.angle_gamma   90.00
#
_symmetry.space_group_name_H-M   'P 1'
#
loop_
_entity.id
_entity.type
_entity.pdbx_description
1 polymer ?
#
loop_
_entity_poly.entity_id
_entity_poly.type
_entity_poly.pdbx_seq_one_letter_code
_entity_poly.pdbx_strand_id
1 'polypeptide(L)'
;MKRTNIDEMICKQEGIAEVTREALNKIQLAKLNAVLKREKEREGFYRNLPEKLENLDALKTFPFTTESELAKNSGRMLLCSQGEVQRVISEQTSGTTGAGKRVFYTERDCEHTIKLFI
;
A
#
# COMPACT_ATOMS: atom_id res chain seq x y z
N MET A 1 -27.74 -10.13 -4.79
CA MET A 1 -26.56 -10.14 -5.69
C MET A 1 -25.73 -11.40 -5.45
N LYS A 2 -25.34 -12.06 -6.51
CA LYS A 2 -24.52 -13.28 -6.40
C LYS A 2 -23.10 -12.94 -5.98
N ARG A 3 -22.59 -13.58 -4.93
CA ARG A 3 -21.21 -13.41 -4.48
C ARG A 3 -20.22 -13.96 -5.48
N THR A 4 -19.15 -13.21 -5.72
CA THR A 4 -18.01 -13.71 -6.49
C THR A 4 -17.03 -14.38 -5.53
N ASN A 5 -16.08 -15.12 -6.07
CA ASN A 5 -14.99 -15.73 -5.27
C ASN A 5 -14.15 -14.65 -4.58
N ILE A 6 -14.00 -13.48 -5.22
CA ILE A 6 -13.28 -12.35 -4.63
C ILE A 6 -14.04 -11.80 -3.41
N ASP A 7 -15.36 -11.66 -3.52
CA ASP A 7 -16.19 -11.21 -2.40
C ASP A 7 -16.07 -12.14 -1.20
N GLU A 8 -16.12 -13.44 -1.44
CA GLU A 8 -15.96 -14.43 -0.38
C GLU A 8 -14.60 -14.34 0.30
N MET A 9 -13.55 -14.16 -0.48
CA MET A 9 -12.19 -14.01 0.03
C MET A 9 -12.07 -12.74 0.89
N ILE A 10 -12.62 -11.62 0.44
CA ILE A 10 -12.63 -10.36 1.19
C ILE A 10 -13.37 -10.54 2.51
N CYS A 11 -14.55 -11.13 2.49
CA CYS A 11 -15.34 -11.40 3.70
C CYS A 11 -14.57 -12.22 4.71
N LYS A 12 -13.92 -13.27 4.25
CA LYS A 12 -13.12 -14.15 5.10
C LYS A 12 -11.88 -13.44 5.66
N GLN A 13 -11.17 -12.72 4.81
CA GLN A 13 -9.93 -12.04 5.20
C GLN A 13 -10.19 -10.88 6.15
N GLU A 14 -11.24 -10.11 5.93
CA GLU A 14 -11.55 -8.91 6.70
C GLU A 14 -12.57 -9.14 7.83
N GLY A 15 -13.12 -10.35 7.93
CA GLY A 15 -14.09 -10.69 8.97
C GLY A 15 -15.42 -9.95 8.84
N ILE A 16 -15.87 -9.69 7.61
CA ILE A 16 -17.14 -9.02 7.35
C ILE A 16 -18.16 -10.00 6.74
N ALA A 17 -19.45 -9.73 6.98
CA ALA A 17 -20.53 -10.59 6.49
C ALA A 17 -20.82 -10.39 5.00
N GLU A 18 -20.69 -9.17 4.52
CA GLU A 18 -21.04 -8.79 3.15
C GLU A 18 -20.14 -7.69 2.62
N VAL A 19 -19.81 -7.74 1.33
CA VAL A 19 -19.03 -6.69 0.66
C VAL A 19 -19.98 -5.61 0.18
N THR A 20 -19.98 -4.48 0.87
CA THR A 20 -20.76 -3.28 0.50
C THR A 20 -19.79 -2.12 0.33
N ARG A 21 -20.24 -1.05 -0.33
CA ARG A 21 -19.41 0.16 -0.46
C ARG A 21 -19.07 0.75 0.92
N GLU A 22 -20.02 0.74 1.82
CA GLU A 22 -19.81 1.23 3.19
C GLU A 22 -18.77 0.41 3.95
N ALA A 23 -18.88 -0.93 3.88
CA ALA A 23 -17.92 -1.83 4.54
C ALA A 23 -16.51 -1.66 3.94
N LEU A 24 -16.39 -1.55 2.63
CA LEU A 24 -15.10 -1.35 1.95
C LEU A 24 -14.48 -0.01 2.32
N ASN A 25 -15.26 1.06 2.34
CA ASN A 25 -14.77 2.39 2.72
C ASN A 25 -14.21 2.39 4.14
N LYS A 26 -14.88 1.71 5.04
CA LYS A 26 -14.45 1.58 6.44
C LYS A 26 -13.12 0.83 6.57
N ILE A 27 -13.00 -0.29 5.85
CA ILE A 27 -11.78 -1.09 5.81
C ILE A 27 -10.63 -0.29 5.20
N GLN A 28 -10.87 0.35 4.07
CA GLN A 28 -9.85 1.13 3.37
C GLN A 28 -9.36 2.30 4.21
N LEU A 29 -10.27 3.01 4.85
CA LEU A 29 -9.89 4.13 5.71
C LEU A 29 -9.05 3.66 6.91
N ALA A 30 -9.44 2.56 7.54
CA ALA A 30 -8.69 2.00 8.67
C ALA A 30 -7.27 1.59 8.26
N LYS A 31 -7.13 0.92 7.12
CA LYS A 31 -5.83 0.50 6.60
C LYS A 31 -4.95 1.68 6.20
N LEU A 32 -5.54 2.69 5.55
CA LEU A 32 -4.83 3.90 5.16
C LEU A 32 -4.33 4.66 6.39
N ASN A 33 -5.17 4.82 7.41
CA ASN A 33 -4.78 5.47 8.65
C ASN A 33 -3.67 4.71 9.39
N ALA A 34 -3.68 3.38 9.33
CA ALA A 34 -2.60 2.57 9.89
C ALA A 34 -1.27 2.84 9.17
N VAL A 35 -1.29 2.97 7.84
CA VAL A 35 -0.10 3.30 7.05
C VAL A 35 0.40 4.71 7.38
N LEU A 36 -0.49 5.69 7.44
CA LEU A 36 -0.12 7.07 7.76
C LEU A 36 0.51 7.18 9.15
N LYS A 37 -0.03 6.47 10.11
CA LYS A 37 0.53 6.42 11.46
C LYS A 37 1.94 5.83 11.45
N ARG A 38 2.14 4.75 10.72
CA ARG A 38 3.45 4.10 10.60
C ARG A 38 4.47 5.00 9.92
N GLU A 39 4.07 5.73 8.87
CA GLU A 39 4.93 6.72 8.21
C GLU A 39 5.43 7.77 9.19
N LYS A 40 4.54 8.23 10.05
CA LYS A 40 4.88 9.22 11.09
C LYS A 40 5.83 8.64 12.13
N GLU A 41 5.50 7.47 12.66
CA GLU A 41 6.29 6.82 13.71
C GLU A 41 7.69 6.41 13.25
N ARG A 42 7.82 6.01 11.99
CA ARG A 42 9.08 5.54 11.41
C ARG A 42 9.80 6.59 10.58
N GLU A 43 9.31 7.82 10.58
CA GLU A 43 9.88 8.93 9.83
C GLU A 43 10.10 8.59 8.35
N GLY A 44 9.09 7.96 7.73
CA GLY A 44 9.12 7.53 6.34
C GLY A 44 9.06 8.70 5.36
N PHE A 45 9.08 8.38 4.07
CA PHE A 45 9.02 9.37 2.99
C PHE A 45 7.80 10.28 3.09
N TYR A 46 6.67 9.72 3.54
CA TYR A 46 5.40 10.45 3.67
C TYR A 46 5.13 11.01 5.07
N ARG A 47 6.15 11.13 5.90
CA ARG A 47 6.01 11.58 7.30
C ARG A 47 5.36 12.95 7.47
N ASN A 48 5.39 13.78 6.43
CA ASN A 48 4.81 15.12 6.47
C ASN A 48 3.31 15.16 6.12
N LEU A 49 2.74 14.01 5.73
CA LEU A 49 1.31 13.90 5.51
C LEU A 49 0.57 13.82 6.85
N PRO A 50 -0.74 14.14 6.87
CA PRO A 50 -1.53 14.00 8.09
C PRO A 50 -1.44 12.58 8.65
N GLU A 51 -1.39 12.47 9.97
CA GLU A 51 -1.31 11.18 10.66
C GLU A 51 -2.61 10.39 10.55
N LYS A 52 -3.73 11.08 10.36
CA LYS A 52 -5.05 10.48 10.29
C LYS A 52 -5.95 11.27 9.36
N LEU A 53 -6.73 10.55 8.55
CA LEU A 53 -7.80 11.11 7.74
C LEU A 53 -9.15 10.80 8.38
N GLU A 54 -10.06 11.77 8.32
CA GLU A 54 -11.43 11.60 8.80
C GLU A 54 -12.29 10.78 7.83
N ASN A 55 -11.98 10.86 6.52
CA ASN A 55 -12.69 10.14 5.48
C ASN A 55 -11.78 9.94 4.27
N LEU A 56 -12.21 9.09 3.32
CA LEU A 56 -11.42 8.81 2.12
C LEU A 56 -11.33 10.01 1.16
N ASP A 57 -12.31 10.91 1.16
CA ASP A 57 -12.30 12.09 0.30
C ASP A 57 -11.13 13.01 0.61
N ALA A 58 -10.69 13.04 1.85
CA ALA A 58 -9.53 13.84 2.25
C ALA A 58 -8.23 13.42 1.53
N LEU A 59 -8.18 12.21 0.97
CA LEU A 59 -7.05 11.74 0.17
C LEU A 59 -6.82 12.62 -1.07
N LYS A 60 -7.85 13.26 -1.58
CA LYS A 60 -7.76 14.17 -2.73
C LYS A 60 -6.85 15.37 -2.49
N THR A 61 -6.59 15.69 -1.24
CA THR A 61 -5.70 16.80 -0.85
C THR A 61 -4.23 16.41 -0.84
N PHE A 62 -3.92 15.13 -0.96
CA PHE A 62 -2.55 14.64 -0.94
C PHE A 62 -1.87 14.88 -2.30
N PRO A 63 -0.58 15.22 -2.29
CA PRO A 63 0.17 15.34 -3.54
C PRO A 63 0.37 13.97 -4.18
N PHE A 64 0.49 13.97 -5.51
CA PHE A 64 0.87 12.75 -6.23
C PHE A 64 2.35 12.46 -6.05
N THR A 65 2.70 11.17 -6.03
CA THR A 65 4.08 10.73 -6.08
C THR A 65 4.47 10.49 -7.54
N THR A 66 5.53 11.14 -7.99
CA THR A 66 5.99 11.00 -9.36
C THR A 66 6.95 9.83 -9.53
N GLU A 67 7.15 9.38 -10.77
CA GLU A 67 8.14 8.35 -11.08
C GLU A 67 9.55 8.74 -10.67
N SER A 68 9.89 10.00 -10.85
CA SER A 68 11.19 10.54 -10.44
C SER A 68 11.38 10.43 -8.93
N GLU A 69 10.36 10.75 -8.15
CA GLU A 69 10.40 10.62 -6.70
C GLU A 69 10.56 9.18 -6.26
N LEU A 70 9.85 8.25 -6.91
CA LEU A 70 9.98 6.81 -6.64
C LEU A 70 11.39 6.31 -6.92
N ALA A 71 11.97 6.70 -8.06
CA ALA A 71 13.32 6.29 -8.42
C ALA A 71 14.38 6.82 -7.45
N LYS A 72 14.27 8.08 -7.05
CA LYS A 72 15.23 8.74 -6.16
C LYS A 72 15.10 8.32 -4.70
N ASN A 73 13.90 7.99 -4.25
CA ASN A 73 13.60 7.78 -2.84
C ASN A 73 13.15 6.36 -2.48
N SER A 74 13.38 5.38 -3.35
CA SER A 74 12.95 4.00 -3.12
C SER A 74 13.33 3.48 -1.73
N GLY A 75 14.57 3.68 -1.31
CA GLY A 75 15.04 3.23 0.00
C GLY A 75 14.38 3.96 1.17
N ARG A 76 14.03 5.23 0.99
CA ARG A 76 13.38 6.04 2.03
C ARG A 76 11.89 5.70 2.18
N MET A 77 11.30 5.06 1.18
CA MET A 77 9.92 4.61 1.22
C MET A 77 9.76 3.30 1.98
N LEU A 78 10.87 2.62 2.27
CA LEU A 78 10.87 1.38 3.03
C LEU A 78 10.63 1.67 4.51
N LEU A 79 9.59 1.07 5.09
CA LEU A 79 9.21 1.27 6.50
C LEU A 79 9.63 0.10 7.41
N CYS A 80 10.22 -0.93 6.87
CA CYS A 80 10.72 -2.06 7.63
C CYS A 80 12.25 -2.14 7.51
N SER A 81 12.89 -3.00 8.31
CA SER A 81 14.32 -3.24 8.19
C SER A 81 14.63 -3.97 6.90
N GLN A 82 15.84 -3.79 6.37
CA GLN A 82 16.27 -4.51 5.17
C GLN A 82 16.27 -6.02 5.36
N GLY A 83 16.47 -6.49 6.58
CA GLY A 83 16.39 -7.90 6.91
C GLY A 83 15.00 -8.52 6.74
N GLU A 84 13.96 -7.70 6.77
CA GLU A 84 12.58 -8.14 6.55
C GLU A 84 12.19 -8.15 5.07
N VAL A 85 13.02 -7.60 4.20
CA VAL A 85 12.76 -7.57 2.75
C VAL A 85 13.10 -8.93 2.17
N GLN A 86 12.10 -9.60 1.62
CA GLN A 86 12.26 -10.90 0.98
C GLN A 86 12.47 -10.79 -0.52
N ARG A 87 11.88 -9.79 -1.15
CA ARG A 87 11.96 -9.61 -2.60
C ARG A 87 12.06 -8.15 -2.97
N VAL A 88 12.93 -7.86 -3.93
CA VAL A 88 13.05 -6.52 -4.53
C VAL A 88 12.75 -6.65 -6.01
N ILE A 89 11.82 -5.82 -6.50
CA ILE A 89 11.52 -5.73 -7.92
C ILE A 89 12.07 -4.40 -8.41
N SER A 90 12.96 -4.47 -9.39
CA SER A 90 13.54 -3.29 -10.04
C SER A 90 12.96 -3.16 -11.44
N GLU A 91 12.41 -2.00 -11.75
CA GLU A 91 11.88 -1.71 -13.08
C GLU A 91 12.61 -0.53 -13.68
N GLN A 92 13.15 -0.76 -14.90
CA GLN A 92 13.61 0.30 -15.76
C GLN A 92 12.76 0.28 -17.01
N THR A 93 12.04 1.36 -17.26
CA THR A 93 11.35 1.52 -18.55
C THR A 93 12.37 1.92 -19.59
N SER A 94 12.29 1.29 -20.77
CA SER A 94 13.16 1.62 -21.90
C SER A 94 12.98 3.08 -22.28
N GLY A 95 14.08 3.81 -22.44
CA GLY A 95 14.07 5.23 -22.80
C GLY A 95 14.12 6.18 -21.60
N THR A 96 14.07 5.70 -20.37
CA THR A 96 14.31 6.56 -19.22
C THR A 96 15.79 6.61 -18.89
N THR A 97 16.30 7.82 -18.78
CA THR A 97 17.64 8.08 -18.29
C THR A 97 17.53 8.28 -16.78
N GLY A 98 17.96 7.29 -15.98
CA GLY A 98 17.96 7.41 -14.53
C GLY A 98 17.86 6.07 -13.81
N ALA A 99 17.97 6.10 -12.50
CA ALA A 99 17.82 4.93 -11.66
C ALA A 99 16.42 4.36 -11.77
N GLY A 100 16.30 3.06 -11.92
CA GLY A 100 15.01 2.38 -11.99
C GLY A 100 14.27 2.45 -10.66
N LYS A 101 12.95 2.29 -10.73
CA LYS A 101 12.11 2.17 -9.54
C LYS A 101 12.39 0.84 -8.86
N ARG A 102 12.47 0.83 -7.54
CA ARG A 102 12.60 -0.39 -6.75
C ARG A 102 11.41 -0.50 -5.83
N VAL A 103 10.77 -1.67 -5.81
CA VAL A 103 9.66 -1.98 -4.92
C VAL A 103 10.06 -3.15 -4.04
N PHE A 104 9.86 -3.02 -2.75
CA PHE A 104 10.28 -3.97 -1.75
C PHE A 104 9.07 -4.75 -1.22
N TYR A 105 9.23 -6.06 -1.05
CA TYR A 105 8.19 -6.93 -0.53
C TYR A 105 8.73 -7.72 0.65
N THR A 106 7.97 -7.75 1.75
CA THR A 106 8.22 -8.63 2.88
C THR A 106 7.64 -10.02 2.56
N GLU A 107 7.96 -11.01 3.38
CA GLU A 107 7.37 -12.34 3.28
C GLU A 107 5.84 -12.26 3.34
N ARG A 108 5.31 -11.44 4.24
CA ARG A 108 3.87 -11.23 4.39
C ARG A 108 3.22 -10.63 3.14
N ASP A 109 3.90 -9.69 2.49
CA ASP A 109 3.43 -9.10 1.24
C ASP A 109 3.34 -10.17 0.14
N CYS A 110 4.36 -11.02 0.04
CA CYS A 110 4.39 -12.10 -0.94
C CYS A 110 3.26 -13.12 -0.69
N GLU A 111 3.05 -13.51 0.55
CA GLU A 111 1.95 -14.42 0.94
C GLU A 111 0.59 -13.82 0.59
N HIS A 112 0.40 -12.54 0.86
CA HIS A 112 -0.85 -11.83 0.56
C HIS A 112 -1.12 -11.81 -0.95
N THR A 113 -0.09 -11.54 -1.76
CA THR A 113 -0.19 -11.55 -3.21
C THR A 113 -0.59 -12.92 -3.73
N ILE A 114 0.03 -13.99 -3.21
CA ILE A 114 -0.29 -15.37 -3.60
C ILE A 114 -1.78 -15.67 -3.33
N LYS A 115 -2.28 -15.26 -2.18
CA LYS A 115 -3.69 -15.47 -1.83
C LYS A 115 -4.66 -14.79 -2.78
N LEU A 116 -4.26 -13.65 -3.36
CA LEU A 116 -5.10 -12.93 -4.32
C LEU A 116 -5.19 -13.62 -5.69
N PHE A 117 -4.17 -14.39 -6.07
CA PHE A 117 -4.07 -14.99 -7.42
C PHE A 117 -4.29 -16.50 -7.47
N ILE A 118 -4.56 -17.13 -6.35
CA ILE A 118 -4.92 -18.54 -6.26
C ILE A 118 -6.42 -18.68 -5.88
#